data_da3c89ba8579bdc82cfb1d272db6621e
#
_entry.id   da3c89ba8579bdc82cfb1d272db6621e
#
_cell.length_a   1.000
_cell.length_b   1.000
_cell.length_c   1.000
_cell.angle_alpha   90.00
_cell.angle_beta   90.00
_cell.angle_gamma   90.00
#
_symmetry.space_group_name_H-M   'P 1'
#
loop_
_entity.id
_entity.type
_entity.pdbx_description
1 polymer ?
#
loop_
_entity_poly.entity_id
_entity_poly.type
_entity_poly.pdbx_seq_one_letter_code
_entity_poly.pdbx_strand_id
1 'polypeptide(L)'
;TFFSRSKNRLWTKGEESGNFLELVSIKNDCDNDTLLIQVNPVGPTCHTGLDTCWQESNNQNFGYISKLETTIKERKENADADTSYVASLFAKGINKIAQKVGEEAVEVVIEAKDNNDDLFLSESADLLFHYLILLQAKGFQLNDVVVVLKTREK
;
A
#
# COMPACT_ATOMS: atom_id res chain seq x y z
N THR A 1 19.78 7.67 10.28
CA THR A 1 20.68 8.58 11.00
C THR A 1 21.96 8.75 10.17
N PHE A 2 22.44 9.98 10.06
CA PHE A 2 23.62 10.37 9.29
C PHE A 2 24.58 11.17 10.18
N PHE A 3 25.85 11.22 9.82
CA PHE A 3 26.76 12.13 10.48
C PHE A 3 26.71 13.52 9.81
N SER A 4 26.24 14.51 10.57
CA SER A 4 26.23 15.91 10.11
C SER A 4 27.59 16.56 10.32
N ARG A 5 28.29 16.86 9.23
CA ARG A 5 29.61 17.53 9.29
C ARG A 5 29.48 18.97 9.82
N SER A 6 28.41 19.68 9.49
CA SER A 6 28.20 21.04 9.95
C SER A 6 27.84 21.12 11.43
N LYS A 7 27.13 20.12 11.98
CA LYS A 7 26.74 20.05 13.41
C LYS A 7 27.71 19.19 14.24
N ASN A 8 28.67 18.52 13.59
CA ASN A 8 29.64 17.60 14.18
C ASN A 8 29.01 16.55 15.12
N ARG A 9 27.83 15.98 14.70
CA ARG A 9 27.11 14.94 15.46
C ARG A 9 26.31 14.02 14.55
N LEU A 10 25.85 12.93 15.09
CA LEU A 10 24.83 12.13 14.44
C LEU A 10 23.54 12.95 14.33
N TRP A 11 22.87 12.83 13.19
CA TRP A 11 21.65 13.54 12.86
C TRP A 11 20.63 12.59 12.24
N THR A 12 19.39 12.71 12.67
CA THR A 12 18.28 11.93 12.09
C THR A 12 17.53 12.77 11.09
N LYS A 13 17.35 12.26 9.87
CA LYS A 13 16.53 12.93 8.86
C LYS A 13 15.12 13.15 9.42
N GLY A 14 14.67 14.39 9.38
CA GLY A 14 13.36 14.79 9.89
C GLY A 14 13.36 15.35 11.33
N GLU A 15 14.47 15.29 12.08
CA GLU A 15 14.48 15.76 13.49
C GLU A 15 14.11 17.24 13.67
N GLU A 16 14.30 18.07 12.65
CA GLU A 16 13.92 19.51 12.67
C GLU A 16 12.66 19.80 11.87
N SER A 17 12.45 19.10 10.75
CA SER A 17 11.36 19.38 9.82
C SER A 17 10.10 18.53 10.05
N GLY A 18 10.20 17.47 10.84
CA GLY A 18 9.14 16.44 10.93
C GLY A 18 9.04 15.50 9.74
N ASN A 19 9.84 15.72 8.68
CA ASN A 19 9.81 14.91 7.45
C ASN A 19 10.76 13.72 7.60
N PHE A 20 10.28 12.66 8.22
CA PHE A 20 11.03 11.43 8.46
C PHE A 20 11.03 10.51 7.24
N LEU A 21 11.94 9.54 7.26
CA LEU A 21 11.97 8.40 6.34
C LEU A 21 11.72 7.14 7.17
N GLU A 22 10.54 6.56 7.03
CA GLU A 22 10.19 5.31 7.70
C GLU A 22 10.84 4.14 6.98
N LEU A 23 11.63 3.36 7.70
CA LEU A 23 12.34 2.22 7.13
C LEU A 23 11.38 1.09 6.78
N VAL A 24 11.41 0.65 5.52
CA VAL A 24 10.67 -0.52 5.02
C VAL A 24 11.58 -1.74 4.98
N SER A 25 12.76 -1.62 4.35
CA SER A 25 13.73 -2.69 4.27
C SER A 25 15.16 -2.20 4.08
N ILE A 26 16.13 -3.02 4.49
CA ILE A 26 17.55 -2.84 4.19
C ILE A 26 18.06 -4.14 3.57
N LYS A 27 18.77 -4.02 2.46
CA LYS A 27 19.40 -5.16 1.78
C LYS A 27 20.84 -4.80 1.43
N ASN A 28 21.75 -5.76 1.58
CA ASN A 28 23.07 -5.67 1.01
C ASN A 28 23.01 -6.07 -0.46
N ASP A 29 23.90 -5.54 -1.27
CA ASP A 29 24.17 -6.03 -2.60
C ASP A 29 25.00 -7.33 -2.58
N CYS A 30 25.42 -7.83 -3.77
CA CYS A 30 26.03 -9.14 -3.91
C CYS A 30 27.47 -9.23 -3.35
N ASP A 31 28.19 -8.12 -3.22
CA ASP A 31 29.55 -8.04 -2.67
C ASP A 31 29.64 -7.34 -1.31
N ASN A 32 28.49 -6.96 -0.74
CA ASN A 32 28.31 -6.36 0.58
C ASN A 32 29.02 -4.99 0.76
N ASP A 33 29.22 -4.24 -0.31
CA ASP A 33 29.79 -2.90 -0.26
C ASP A 33 28.74 -1.78 -0.36
N THR A 34 27.49 -2.10 -0.74
CA THR A 34 26.38 -1.16 -0.92
C THR A 34 25.14 -1.60 -0.14
N LEU A 35 24.41 -0.65 0.45
CA LEU A 35 23.13 -0.85 1.11
C LEU A 35 21.99 -0.24 0.29
N LEU A 36 21.02 -1.06 -0.11
CA LEU A 36 19.73 -0.60 -0.61
C LEU A 36 18.77 -0.41 0.56
N ILE A 37 18.37 0.83 0.81
CA ILE A 37 17.44 1.19 1.88
C ILE A 37 16.13 1.63 1.25
N GLN A 38 15.07 0.86 1.45
CA GLN A 38 13.72 1.24 1.06
C GLN A 38 13.04 1.96 2.22
N VAL A 39 12.39 3.08 1.93
CA VAL A 39 11.75 3.93 2.93
C VAL A 39 10.42 4.45 2.43
N ASN A 40 9.49 4.71 3.38
CA ASN A 40 8.31 5.51 3.14
C ASN A 40 8.59 6.94 3.62
N PRO A 41 8.57 7.96 2.76
CA PRO A 41 8.74 9.34 3.20
C PRO A 41 7.49 9.84 3.91
N VAL A 42 7.67 10.47 5.06
CA VAL A 42 6.65 11.23 5.78
C VAL A 42 6.84 12.70 5.41
N GLY A 43 6.20 13.13 4.33
CA GLY A 43 6.35 14.49 3.79
C GLY A 43 7.58 14.67 2.88
N PRO A 44 7.86 15.91 2.44
CA PRO A 44 8.92 16.25 1.50
C PRO A 44 10.30 15.84 2.00
N THR A 45 11.08 15.18 1.15
CA THR A 45 12.43 14.74 1.53
C THR A 45 13.51 15.74 1.16
N CYS A 46 13.27 16.61 0.19
CA CYS A 46 14.19 17.66 -0.22
C CYS A 46 14.19 18.85 0.77
N HIS A 47 15.35 19.47 0.99
CA HIS A 47 15.48 20.67 1.82
C HIS A 47 14.77 21.91 1.24
N THR A 48 14.40 21.87 -0.05
CA THR A 48 13.63 22.92 -0.73
C THR A 48 12.12 22.78 -0.55
N GLY A 49 11.65 21.75 0.17
CA GLY A 49 10.24 21.45 0.35
C GLY A 49 9.62 20.61 -0.77
N LEU A 50 10.42 20.15 -1.74
CA LEU A 50 9.99 19.22 -2.79
C LEU A 50 10.05 17.77 -2.29
N ASP A 51 9.24 16.89 -2.86
CA ASP A 51 9.20 15.48 -2.49
C ASP A 51 10.54 14.79 -2.69
N THR A 52 11.21 15.06 -3.80
CA THR A 52 12.55 14.53 -4.13
C THR A 52 13.49 15.64 -4.57
N CYS A 53 14.81 15.37 -4.52
CA CYS A 53 15.83 16.29 -5.03
C CYS A 53 15.84 16.39 -6.57
N TRP A 54 15.11 15.50 -7.25
CA TRP A 54 14.97 15.45 -8.71
C TRP A 54 13.67 16.10 -9.22
N GLN A 55 12.91 16.77 -8.34
CA GLN A 55 11.62 17.42 -8.63
C GLN A 55 10.50 16.43 -9.02
N GLU A 56 10.66 15.17 -8.69
CA GLU A 56 9.65 14.14 -8.88
C GLU A 56 8.68 14.15 -7.69
N SER A 57 7.41 13.85 -7.95
CA SER A 57 6.38 13.73 -6.91
C SER A 57 6.37 12.32 -6.31
N ASN A 58 6.25 12.23 -4.98
CA ASN A 58 6.04 10.98 -4.25
C ASN A 58 4.57 10.50 -4.25
N ASN A 59 3.69 11.12 -5.03
CA ASN A 59 2.24 10.86 -5.02
C ASN A 59 1.82 9.45 -5.47
N GLN A 60 2.74 8.53 -5.71
CA GLN A 60 2.41 7.15 -6.03
C GLN A 60 2.39 6.30 -4.75
N ASN A 61 1.26 6.32 -4.06
CA ASN A 61 1.02 5.49 -2.87
C ASN A 61 0.75 4.00 -3.18
N PHE A 62 1.20 3.49 -4.34
CA PHE A 62 1.01 2.07 -4.66
C PHE A 62 1.72 1.11 -3.68
N GLY A 63 2.74 1.58 -2.96
CA GLY A 63 3.34 0.84 -1.84
C GLY A 63 2.38 0.56 -0.69
N TYR A 64 1.35 1.40 -0.50
CA TYR A 64 0.29 1.15 0.48
C TYR A 64 -0.54 -0.09 0.16
N ILE A 65 -0.76 -0.41 -1.11
CA ILE A 65 -1.52 -1.61 -1.53
C ILE A 65 -0.79 -2.87 -1.07
N SER A 66 0.54 -2.94 -1.20
CA SER A 66 1.32 -4.09 -0.70
C SER A 66 1.26 -4.22 0.82
N LYS A 67 1.24 -3.10 1.55
CA LYS A 67 1.03 -3.09 3.01
C LYS A 67 -0.37 -3.60 3.37
N LEU A 68 -1.38 -3.17 2.61
CA LEU A 68 -2.77 -3.61 2.80
C LEU A 68 -2.91 -5.13 2.57
N GLU A 69 -2.29 -5.68 1.53
CA GLU A 69 -2.26 -7.14 1.28
C GLU A 69 -1.61 -7.89 2.44
N THR A 70 -0.50 -7.38 2.98
CA THR A 70 0.16 -7.96 4.16
C THR A 70 -0.79 -7.95 5.37
N THR A 71 -1.45 -6.82 5.63
CA THR A 71 -2.43 -6.69 6.72
C THR A 71 -3.61 -7.64 6.54
N ILE A 72 -4.14 -7.81 5.33
CA ILE A 72 -5.23 -8.75 5.03
C ILE A 72 -4.77 -10.19 5.33
N LYS A 73 -3.56 -10.56 4.92
CA LYS A 73 -2.99 -11.88 5.19
C LYS A 73 -2.82 -12.13 6.69
N GLU A 74 -2.25 -11.19 7.42
CA GLU A 74 -2.07 -11.29 8.88
C GLU A 74 -3.40 -11.44 9.61
N ARG A 75 -4.42 -10.68 9.21
CA ARG A 75 -5.76 -10.79 9.81
C ARG A 75 -6.46 -12.10 9.47
N LYS A 76 -6.24 -12.65 8.28
CA LYS A 76 -6.72 -13.98 7.91
C LYS A 76 -6.12 -15.08 8.82
N GLU A 77 -4.83 -14.97 9.13
CA GLU A 77 -4.08 -16.01 9.86
C GLU A 77 -4.21 -15.90 11.39
N ASN A 78 -4.30 -14.67 11.92
CA ASN A 78 -4.08 -14.41 13.34
C ASN A 78 -5.22 -13.66 14.05
N ALA A 79 -6.19 -13.09 13.33
CA ALA A 79 -7.23 -12.28 13.96
C ALA A 79 -8.49 -13.08 14.26
N ASP A 80 -9.15 -12.70 15.37
CA ASP A 80 -10.45 -13.23 15.76
C ASP A 80 -11.55 -12.68 14.83
N ALA A 81 -12.45 -13.56 14.39
CA ALA A 81 -13.59 -13.19 13.54
C ALA A 81 -14.59 -12.24 14.23
N ASP A 82 -14.65 -12.26 15.57
CA ASP A 82 -15.53 -11.38 16.32
C ASP A 82 -15.00 -9.93 16.43
N THR A 83 -13.70 -9.74 16.25
CA THR A 83 -13.04 -8.43 16.39
C THR A 83 -12.49 -7.87 15.09
N SER A 84 -12.41 -8.68 14.02
CA SER A 84 -11.85 -8.30 12.73
C SER A 84 -12.83 -8.57 11.60
N TYR A 85 -13.21 -7.51 10.88
CA TYR A 85 -14.03 -7.62 9.68
C TYR A 85 -13.43 -8.56 8.63
N VAL A 86 -12.12 -8.46 8.37
CA VAL A 86 -11.41 -9.32 7.42
C VAL A 86 -11.49 -10.78 7.86
N ALA A 87 -11.17 -11.09 9.13
CA ALA A 87 -11.27 -12.44 9.65
C ALA A 87 -12.70 -12.98 9.58
N SER A 88 -13.71 -12.15 9.86
CA SER A 88 -15.14 -12.54 9.76
C SER A 88 -15.54 -12.90 8.33
N LEU A 89 -15.00 -12.20 7.31
CA LEU A 89 -15.24 -12.54 5.91
C LEU A 89 -14.62 -13.89 5.53
N PHE A 90 -13.38 -14.16 5.97
CA PHE A 90 -12.75 -15.46 5.74
C PHE A 90 -13.50 -16.59 6.45
N ALA A 91 -13.99 -16.38 7.66
CA ALA A 91 -14.81 -17.35 8.39
C ALA A 91 -16.14 -17.65 7.67
N LYS A 92 -16.76 -16.64 7.04
CA LYS A 92 -18.00 -16.80 6.23
C LYS A 92 -17.74 -17.48 4.89
N GLY A 93 -16.48 -17.58 4.46
CA GLY A 93 -16.06 -18.33 3.29
C GLY A 93 -16.14 -17.57 1.97
N ILE A 94 -15.65 -18.25 0.92
CA ILE A 94 -15.41 -17.67 -0.41
C ILE A 94 -16.67 -17.07 -1.05
N ASN A 95 -17.85 -17.69 -0.83
CA ASN A 95 -19.09 -17.21 -1.41
C ASN A 95 -19.46 -15.82 -0.88
N LYS A 96 -19.26 -15.57 0.42
CA LYS A 96 -19.55 -14.25 1.01
C LYS A 96 -18.54 -13.20 0.53
N ILE A 97 -17.26 -13.58 0.41
CA ILE A 97 -16.21 -12.68 -0.14
C ILE A 97 -16.53 -12.32 -1.59
N ALA A 98 -16.87 -13.31 -2.43
CA ALA A 98 -17.24 -13.06 -3.83
C ALA A 98 -18.50 -12.22 -3.97
N GLN A 99 -19.51 -12.45 -3.10
CA GLN A 99 -20.70 -11.62 -3.03
C GLN A 99 -20.34 -10.16 -2.78
N LYS A 100 -19.45 -9.86 -1.81
CA LYS A 100 -19.02 -8.48 -1.52
C LYS A 100 -18.34 -7.82 -2.72
N VAL A 101 -17.45 -8.51 -3.42
CA VAL A 101 -16.86 -7.98 -4.66
C VAL A 101 -17.95 -7.63 -5.69
N GLY A 102 -18.98 -8.44 -5.83
CA GLY A 102 -20.10 -8.17 -6.75
C GLY A 102 -20.94 -6.96 -6.32
N GLU A 103 -21.23 -6.82 -5.02
CA GLU A 103 -21.95 -5.69 -4.44
C GLU A 103 -21.20 -4.38 -4.74
N GLU A 104 -19.91 -4.28 -4.33
CA GLU A 104 -19.10 -3.09 -4.55
C GLU A 104 -18.89 -2.74 -6.03
N ALA A 105 -18.77 -3.74 -6.90
CA ALA A 105 -18.69 -3.51 -8.34
C ALA A 105 -19.98 -2.87 -8.91
N VAL A 106 -21.14 -3.24 -8.41
CA VAL A 106 -22.42 -2.64 -8.81
C VAL A 106 -22.52 -1.20 -8.28
N GLU A 107 -22.10 -0.96 -7.04
CA GLU A 107 -22.09 0.38 -6.42
C GLU A 107 -21.16 1.33 -7.18
N VAL A 108 -19.94 0.91 -7.54
CA VAL A 108 -19.05 1.68 -8.42
C VAL A 108 -19.72 2.05 -9.75
N VAL A 109 -20.45 1.11 -10.38
CA VAL A 109 -21.15 1.37 -11.67
C VAL A 109 -22.30 2.37 -11.49
N ILE A 110 -23.00 2.35 -10.37
CA ILE A 110 -24.05 3.30 -10.04
C ILE A 110 -23.46 4.69 -9.87
N GLU A 111 -22.46 4.81 -8.97
CA GLU A 111 -21.83 6.09 -8.63
C GLU A 111 -21.06 6.71 -9.80
N ALA A 112 -20.55 5.89 -10.73
CA ALA A 112 -19.90 6.38 -11.96
C ALA A 112 -20.83 7.20 -12.89
N LYS A 113 -22.15 7.14 -12.66
CA LYS A 113 -23.14 7.90 -13.43
C LYS A 113 -23.59 9.19 -12.75
N ASP A 114 -23.28 9.31 -11.47
CA ASP A 114 -23.64 10.47 -10.68
C ASP A 114 -22.45 11.46 -10.62
N ASN A 115 -22.72 12.69 -10.18
CA ASN A 115 -21.71 13.74 -10.07
C ASN A 115 -21.12 13.82 -8.64
N ASN A 116 -20.96 12.68 -7.97
CA ASN A 116 -20.41 12.61 -6.62
C ASN A 116 -19.09 11.84 -6.64
N ASP A 117 -18.00 12.56 -6.93
CA ASP A 117 -16.66 11.97 -7.05
C ASP A 117 -16.19 11.32 -5.72
N ASP A 118 -16.56 11.88 -4.57
CA ASP A 118 -16.16 11.34 -3.26
C ASP A 118 -16.80 9.96 -3.02
N LEU A 119 -18.07 9.80 -3.37
CA LEU A 119 -18.76 8.54 -3.23
C LEU A 119 -18.25 7.51 -4.24
N PHE A 120 -18.04 7.90 -5.49
CA PHE A 120 -17.41 7.04 -6.51
C PHE A 120 -16.04 6.52 -6.06
N LEU A 121 -15.19 7.38 -5.48
CA LEU A 121 -13.86 7.00 -4.97
C LEU A 121 -13.98 6.07 -3.75
N SER A 122 -14.97 6.29 -2.87
CA SER A 122 -15.23 5.42 -1.72
C SER A 122 -15.56 4.00 -2.17
N GLU A 123 -16.55 3.85 -3.06
CA GLU A 123 -16.98 2.54 -3.57
C GLU A 123 -15.86 1.86 -4.39
N SER A 124 -15.06 2.64 -5.12
CA SER A 124 -13.88 2.12 -5.84
C SER A 124 -12.82 1.58 -4.88
N ALA A 125 -12.64 2.22 -3.72
CA ALA A 125 -11.72 1.74 -2.69
C ALA A 125 -12.24 0.45 -2.04
N ASP A 126 -13.55 0.37 -1.75
CA ASP A 126 -14.19 -0.81 -1.19
C ASP A 126 -14.15 -2.00 -2.16
N LEU A 127 -14.37 -1.77 -3.46
CA LEU A 127 -14.19 -2.77 -4.50
C LEU A 127 -12.76 -3.31 -4.52
N LEU A 128 -11.75 -2.43 -4.52
CA LEU A 128 -10.35 -2.85 -4.50
C LEU A 128 -10.01 -3.63 -3.23
N PHE A 129 -10.49 -3.18 -2.08
CA PHE A 129 -10.28 -3.84 -0.80
C PHE A 129 -10.86 -5.27 -0.80
N HIS A 130 -12.11 -5.44 -1.17
CA HIS A 130 -12.75 -6.76 -1.23
C HIS A 130 -12.14 -7.66 -2.32
N TYR A 131 -11.65 -7.08 -3.42
CA TYR A 131 -10.92 -7.82 -4.44
C TYR A 131 -9.58 -8.37 -3.91
N LEU A 132 -8.83 -7.60 -3.12
CA LEU A 132 -7.61 -8.08 -2.47
C LEU A 132 -7.90 -9.22 -1.49
N ILE A 133 -9.01 -9.14 -0.72
CA ILE A 133 -9.46 -10.25 0.15
C ILE A 133 -9.79 -11.50 -0.68
N LEU A 134 -10.46 -11.34 -1.82
CA LEU A 134 -10.79 -12.45 -2.72
C LEU A 134 -9.53 -13.10 -3.29
N LEU A 135 -8.54 -12.32 -3.72
CA LEU A 135 -7.24 -12.83 -4.16
C LEU A 135 -6.57 -13.67 -3.06
N GLN A 136 -6.50 -13.14 -1.83
CA GLN A 136 -5.95 -13.87 -0.68
C GLN A 136 -6.74 -15.14 -0.34
N ALA A 137 -8.07 -15.14 -0.53
CA ALA A 137 -8.90 -16.32 -0.35
C ALA A 137 -8.57 -17.43 -1.38
N LYS A 138 -8.19 -17.02 -2.60
CA LYS A 138 -7.77 -17.90 -3.69
C LYS A 138 -6.28 -18.25 -3.66
N GLY A 139 -5.49 -17.71 -2.74
CA GLY A 139 -4.04 -17.94 -2.63
C GLY A 139 -3.20 -17.11 -3.60
N PHE A 140 -3.76 -16.04 -4.15
CA PHE A 140 -3.08 -15.09 -5.05
C PHE A 140 -2.81 -13.74 -4.39
N GLN A 141 -1.94 -12.97 -5.05
CA GLN A 141 -1.62 -11.57 -4.71
C GLN A 141 -1.96 -10.67 -5.91
N LEU A 142 -2.04 -9.37 -5.69
CA LEU A 142 -2.26 -8.40 -6.77
C LEU A 142 -1.16 -8.47 -7.84
N ASN A 143 0.08 -8.78 -7.43
CA ASN A 143 1.19 -8.97 -8.37
C ASN A 143 0.92 -10.07 -9.41
N ASP A 144 0.21 -11.14 -9.06
CA ASP A 144 -0.14 -12.20 -10.02
C ASP A 144 -1.06 -11.66 -11.12
N VAL A 145 -2.00 -10.78 -10.73
CA VAL A 145 -2.86 -10.09 -11.69
C VAL A 145 -2.07 -9.13 -12.58
N VAL A 146 -1.13 -8.39 -12.00
CA VAL A 146 -0.23 -7.48 -12.75
C VAL A 146 0.61 -8.27 -13.76
N VAL A 147 1.11 -9.45 -13.41
CA VAL A 147 1.84 -10.32 -14.35
C VAL A 147 0.95 -10.70 -15.53
N VAL A 148 -0.31 -11.10 -15.28
CA VAL A 148 -1.26 -11.40 -16.37
C VAL A 148 -1.53 -10.18 -17.25
N LEU A 149 -1.68 -8.98 -16.65
CA LEU A 149 -1.88 -7.75 -17.42
C LEU A 149 -0.68 -7.44 -18.33
N LYS A 150 0.55 -7.60 -17.82
CA LYS A 150 1.77 -7.42 -18.62
C LYS A 150 1.85 -8.36 -19.82
N THR A 151 1.34 -9.59 -19.71
CA THR A 151 1.31 -10.51 -20.87
C THR A 151 0.33 -10.08 -21.97
N ARG A 152 -0.59 -9.15 -21.67
CA ARG A 152 -1.57 -8.62 -22.63
C ARG A 152 -1.14 -7.29 -23.27
N GLU A 153 -0.07 -6.69 -22.77
CA GLU A 153 0.54 -5.50 -23.36
C GLU A 153 1.13 -5.89 -24.72
N LYS A 154 0.63 -5.26 -25.81
CA LYS A 154 1.03 -5.53 -27.20
C LYS A 154 2.06 -4.52 -27.64
#